data_67ef0a554012090f0ecfce09b301d92b
#
_entry.id   67ef0a554012090f0ecfce09b301d92b
#
_cell.length_a   1.000
_cell.length_b   1.000
_cell.length_c   1.000
_cell.angle_alpha   90.00
_cell.angle_beta   90.00
_cell.angle_gamma   90.00
#
_symmetry.space_group_name_H-M   'P 1'
#
loop_
_entity.id
_entity.type
_entity.pdbx_description
1 polymer ?
#
loop_
_entity_poly.entity_id
_entity_poly.type
_entity_poly.pdbx_seq_one_letter_code
_entity_poly.pdbx_strand_id
1 'polypeptide(L)'
;MAQYPTQSTHQQSTAQRTDFQSSFSMENKVEDILLSEIHGITIDYTRDSLLDDAGKIRLKESYMKDDETSPQERFAFVSKTFSSNPEHAQRLYDYSSQHWLSYATPILSYGRSRRGLPISCFLNYIEDTSEGLVQNLSETNWLSMSGGGVGIGFGIRSADDKSTGVMPHMKMYDASSLAYRQGRTRRGSYAAYLDIDHPDIKEFIEMRKPTGDPNMRALNMHHGINIPHSFMQIIENCMKNENCDDKWALKDPHNGKVKEYVSARELWQSILETRMITGEPYLHFIDTSNEELPEFLKEKGLKIHQSNLCSEIILPTNEERTAVCCLSSLNLEHFDEWSKNKTFLRDVAEMLDNVLQYFIDNARPELARAVYSATQERSIGIGALGFHAYLQKHGIPFESAIAGNRNEKIFKHIRSGLDKANTELGTERGEAPDATDTGRRFSHMLAIAPNASSSIIMGNTSPSVEPFRANAYRQDTLSGSHTNKNKFLQTLLEKKAEKNKLNLDEEWSSIIANDGSVQHLKYLTEIEKDVFKTSMEMNQQWIINHASERQKYIDQAQSINLFFRPDADIKYLHAVHFLAWKTGLKTLYYCRSEKIGKADKISKKIQREIIKELDISAIADGDVCLACEG
;
A
#
# COMPACT_ATOMS: atom_id res chain seq x y z
N MET A 1 6.97 -57.75 15.61
CA MET A 1 6.32 -58.15 16.85
C MET A 1 6.95 -57.36 17.99
N ALA A 2 6.26 -56.38 18.53
CA ALA A 2 6.41 -55.86 19.89
C ALA A 2 5.19 -54.96 20.15
N GLN A 3 4.44 -55.32 21.16
CA GLN A 3 3.12 -54.85 21.54
C GLN A 3 3.19 -53.49 22.28
N TYR A 4 2.20 -52.64 22.03
CA TYR A 4 1.84 -51.50 22.89
C TYR A 4 0.97 -51.94 24.06
N PRO A 5 1.07 -51.39 25.23
CA PRO A 5 0.02 -51.45 26.23
C PRO A 5 -0.82 -50.17 26.26
N THR A 6 -2.10 -50.35 26.17
CA THR A 6 -3.16 -49.40 26.53
C THR A 6 -3.32 -49.36 28.05
N GLN A 7 -3.45 -48.18 28.64
CA GLN A 7 -4.30 -48.02 29.84
C GLN A 7 -4.86 -46.60 29.93
N SER A 8 -6.17 -46.56 29.99
CA SER A 8 -7.05 -45.42 30.29
C SER A 8 -7.13 -45.18 31.79
N THR A 9 -7.18 -43.92 32.21
CA THR A 9 -7.90 -43.53 33.43
C THR A 9 -8.55 -42.16 33.24
N HIS A 10 -9.87 -42.18 33.24
CA HIS A 10 -10.74 -41.04 33.45
C HIS A 10 -10.59 -40.52 34.89
N GLN A 11 -10.39 -39.23 35.09
CA GLN A 11 -10.85 -38.56 36.29
C GLN A 11 -11.67 -37.33 35.89
N GLN A 12 -12.95 -37.42 36.15
CA GLN A 12 -13.91 -36.32 36.16
C GLN A 12 -13.64 -35.47 37.42
N SER A 13 -13.46 -34.17 37.24
CA SER A 13 -13.59 -33.21 38.33
C SER A 13 -14.82 -32.33 38.03
N THR A 14 -15.84 -32.53 38.85
CA THR A 14 -17.02 -31.69 38.98
C THR A 14 -16.62 -30.36 39.63
N ALA A 15 -16.72 -29.25 38.84
CA ALA A 15 -16.69 -27.92 39.40
C ALA A 15 -18.14 -27.44 39.59
N GLN A 16 -18.45 -27.11 40.85
CA GLN A 16 -19.74 -26.58 41.30
C GLN A 16 -20.01 -25.20 40.68
N ARG A 17 -21.19 -25.07 40.11
CA ARG A 17 -21.80 -23.77 39.80
C ARG A 17 -22.23 -23.12 41.10
N THR A 18 -21.70 -21.96 41.40
CA THR A 18 -22.24 -21.02 42.38
C THR A 18 -23.06 -19.96 41.66
N ASP A 19 -24.39 -20.07 41.81
CA ASP A 19 -25.31 -19.01 41.44
C ASP A 19 -25.09 -17.80 42.34
N PHE A 20 -24.74 -16.66 41.76
CA PHE A 20 -24.87 -15.36 42.40
C PHE A 20 -25.92 -14.56 41.64
N GLN A 21 -27.15 -14.65 42.11
CA GLN A 21 -28.16 -13.63 41.86
C GLN A 21 -27.92 -12.45 42.82
N SER A 22 -27.51 -11.32 42.31
CA SER A 22 -27.67 -10.04 42.99
C SER A 22 -28.37 -9.06 42.07
N SER A 23 -29.56 -8.67 42.53
CA SER A 23 -30.38 -7.63 41.97
C SER A 23 -29.63 -6.28 41.99
N PHE A 24 -29.39 -5.70 40.83
CA PHE A 24 -28.94 -4.32 40.68
C PHE A 24 -29.95 -3.52 39.86
N SER A 25 -30.27 -2.31 40.30
CA SER A 25 -31.18 -1.36 39.69
C SER A 25 -30.67 -0.90 38.31
N MET A 26 -31.60 -0.79 37.33
CA MET A 26 -31.30 -0.58 35.89
C MET A 26 -30.84 0.84 35.50
N GLU A 27 -30.73 1.80 36.41
CA GLU A 27 -30.45 3.20 36.02
C GLU A 27 -28.97 3.62 36.03
N ASN A 28 -28.07 2.85 36.65
CA ASN A 28 -26.64 3.22 36.70
C ASN A 28 -25.71 2.30 35.84
N LYS A 29 -26.27 1.46 34.97
CA LYS A 29 -25.49 0.45 34.24
C LYS A 29 -25.03 0.83 32.83
N VAL A 30 -25.46 1.94 32.26
CA VAL A 30 -25.18 2.27 30.87
C VAL A 30 -23.81 2.94 30.72
N GLU A 31 -23.37 3.76 31.66
CA GLU A 31 -22.06 4.42 31.60
C GLU A 31 -20.91 3.47 31.98
N ASP A 32 -21.09 2.54 32.92
CA ASP A 32 -20.05 1.57 33.33
C ASP A 32 -19.78 0.46 32.34
N ILE A 33 -20.67 0.23 31.35
CA ILE A 33 -20.50 -0.78 30.29
C ILE A 33 -19.69 -0.23 29.10
N LEU A 34 -19.60 1.09 28.94
CA LEU A 34 -18.92 1.75 27.81
C LEU A 34 -17.40 1.82 27.98
N LEU A 35 -16.91 1.77 29.23
CA LEU A 35 -15.49 1.75 29.54
C LEU A 35 -15.15 0.43 30.26
N SER A 36 -14.11 -0.24 29.80
CA SER A 36 -13.54 -1.40 30.48
C SER A 36 -12.02 -1.41 30.37
N GLU A 37 -11.36 -2.08 31.28
CA GLU A 37 -9.92 -2.26 31.25
C GLU A 37 -9.57 -3.62 30.62
N ILE A 38 -8.94 -3.58 29.46
CA ILE A 38 -8.42 -4.78 28.77
C ILE A 38 -6.93 -4.59 28.52
N HIS A 39 -6.14 -5.57 28.94
CA HIS A 39 -4.68 -5.52 28.80
C HIS A 39 -4.00 -4.32 29.50
N GLY A 40 -4.64 -3.72 30.52
CA GLY A 40 -4.16 -2.51 31.19
C GLY A 40 -4.40 -1.23 30.39
N ILE A 41 -5.36 -1.26 29.46
CA ILE A 41 -5.80 -0.12 28.66
C ILE A 41 -7.27 0.14 28.98
N THR A 42 -7.62 1.40 29.25
CA THR A 42 -9.01 1.84 29.36
C THR A 42 -9.61 1.95 27.95
N ILE A 43 -10.59 1.12 27.66
CA ILE A 43 -11.25 1.03 26.38
C ILE A 43 -12.54 1.85 26.39
N ASP A 44 -12.73 2.66 25.34
CA ASP A 44 -13.96 3.42 25.07
C ASP A 44 -14.75 2.76 23.93
N TYR A 45 -15.73 1.94 24.26
CA TYR A 45 -16.58 1.24 23.27
C TYR A 45 -17.50 2.18 22.49
N THR A 46 -17.72 3.43 22.94
CA THR A 46 -18.51 4.40 22.16
C THR A 46 -17.86 4.72 20.82
N ARG A 47 -16.54 4.55 20.71
CA ARG A 47 -15.77 4.77 19.48
C ARG A 47 -16.09 3.77 18.37
N ASP A 48 -16.79 2.67 18.65
CA ASP A 48 -17.35 1.78 17.61
C ASP A 48 -18.37 2.51 16.72
N SER A 49 -18.96 3.61 17.18
CA SER A 49 -19.84 4.47 16.39
C SER A 49 -19.10 5.28 15.31
N LEU A 50 -17.76 5.42 15.39
CA LEU A 50 -16.95 6.07 14.37
C LEU A 50 -16.76 5.19 13.12
N LEU A 51 -17.01 3.89 13.24
CA LEU A 51 -16.94 2.92 12.16
C LEU A 51 -18.32 2.75 11.51
N ASP A 52 -18.35 2.80 10.19
CA ASP A 52 -19.50 2.34 9.42
C ASP A 52 -19.57 0.80 9.38
N ASP A 53 -20.64 0.26 8.81
CA ASP A 53 -20.84 -1.19 8.73
C ASP A 53 -19.73 -1.88 7.90
N ALA A 54 -19.27 -1.23 6.83
CA ALA A 54 -18.20 -1.76 5.98
C ALA A 54 -16.88 -1.87 6.76
N GLY A 55 -16.53 -0.86 7.57
CA GLY A 55 -15.37 -0.87 8.45
C GLY A 55 -15.43 -1.97 9.50
N LYS A 56 -16.59 -2.13 10.16
CA LYS A 56 -16.82 -3.19 11.17
C LYS A 56 -16.70 -4.59 10.57
N ILE A 57 -17.34 -4.82 9.42
CA ILE A 57 -17.26 -6.10 8.69
C ILE A 57 -15.81 -6.39 8.31
N ARG A 58 -15.12 -5.40 7.73
CA ARG A 58 -13.72 -5.57 7.31
C ARG A 58 -12.80 -5.89 8.49
N LEU A 59 -12.96 -5.22 9.63
CA LEU A 59 -12.20 -5.53 10.84
C LEU A 59 -12.46 -6.96 11.32
N LYS A 60 -13.72 -7.37 11.39
CA LYS A 60 -14.09 -8.71 11.82
C LYS A 60 -13.55 -9.82 10.91
N GLU A 61 -13.68 -9.67 9.60
CA GLU A 61 -13.27 -10.68 8.64
C GLU A 61 -11.75 -10.80 8.51
N SER A 62 -11.03 -9.67 8.55
CA SER A 62 -9.62 -9.63 8.17
C SER A 62 -8.63 -9.44 9.31
N TYR A 63 -9.05 -8.84 10.44
CA TYR A 63 -8.11 -8.35 11.46
C TYR A 63 -8.36 -8.89 12.87
N MET A 64 -9.61 -9.00 13.30
CA MET A 64 -9.96 -9.42 14.66
C MET A 64 -9.70 -10.90 14.87
N LYS A 65 -9.37 -11.29 16.11
CA LYS A 65 -9.34 -12.68 16.54
C LYS A 65 -10.77 -13.19 16.77
N ASP A 66 -10.91 -14.50 16.86
CA ASP A 66 -12.21 -15.17 17.06
C ASP A 66 -12.82 -14.87 18.45
N ASP A 67 -12.01 -14.49 19.44
CA ASP A 67 -12.40 -14.16 20.80
C ASP A 67 -12.68 -12.66 21.03
N GLU A 68 -12.38 -11.80 20.06
CA GLU A 68 -12.64 -10.36 20.12
C GLU A 68 -14.07 -10.04 19.66
N THR A 69 -14.78 -9.22 20.44
CA THR A 69 -16.19 -8.87 20.21
C THR A 69 -16.39 -7.47 19.64
N SER A 70 -15.40 -6.57 19.85
CA SER A 70 -15.40 -5.19 19.36
C SER A 70 -14.08 -4.84 18.69
N PRO A 71 -14.11 -4.00 17.64
CA PRO A 71 -12.91 -3.38 17.08
C PRO A 71 -11.98 -2.72 18.10
N GLN A 72 -12.56 -2.17 19.18
CA GLN A 72 -11.79 -1.51 20.25
C GLN A 72 -10.83 -2.48 20.96
N GLU A 73 -11.23 -3.73 21.14
CA GLU A 73 -10.40 -4.79 21.73
C GLU A 73 -9.20 -5.11 20.83
N ARG A 74 -9.41 -5.09 19.50
CA ARG A 74 -8.33 -5.26 18.51
C ARG A 74 -7.33 -4.12 18.58
N PHE A 75 -7.77 -2.88 18.61
CA PHE A 75 -6.90 -1.71 18.74
C PHE A 75 -6.13 -1.75 20.07
N ALA A 76 -6.77 -2.08 21.17
CA ALA A 76 -6.11 -2.21 22.48
C ALA A 76 -5.05 -3.30 22.49
N PHE A 77 -5.35 -4.49 21.95
CA PHE A 77 -4.39 -5.59 21.89
C PHE A 77 -3.11 -5.20 21.12
N VAL A 78 -3.26 -4.59 19.94
CA VAL A 78 -2.13 -4.19 19.10
C VAL A 78 -1.33 -3.06 19.77
N SER A 79 -2.01 -2.06 20.32
CA SER A 79 -1.39 -0.94 21.03
C SER A 79 -0.57 -1.44 22.23
N LYS A 80 -1.09 -2.38 23.00
CA LYS A 80 -0.36 -3.00 24.12
C LYS A 80 0.85 -3.80 23.65
N THR A 81 0.69 -4.55 22.56
CA THR A 81 1.74 -5.46 22.08
C THR A 81 3.00 -4.70 21.64
N PHE A 82 2.85 -3.55 20.99
CA PHE A 82 3.96 -2.80 20.41
C PHE A 82 4.28 -1.48 21.14
N SER A 83 3.76 -1.30 22.35
CA SER A 83 4.12 -0.17 23.21
C SER A 83 5.36 -0.46 24.06
N SER A 84 6.01 0.60 24.53
CA SER A 84 7.17 0.52 25.43
C SER A 84 6.79 0.50 26.92
N ASN A 85 5.62 1.07 27.26
CA ASN A 85 5.10 1.17 28.63
C ASN A 85 3.57 1.37 28.60
N PRO A 86 2.88 1.28 29.76
CA PRO A 86 1.42 1.41 29.84
C PRO A 86 0.87 2.74 29.30
N GLU A 87 1.55 3.86 29.58
CA GLU A 87 1.13 5.18 29.12
C GLU A 87 1.24 5.30 27.59
N HIS A 88 2.30 4.75 26.99
CA HIS A 88 2.45 4.66 25.55
C HIS A 88 1.35 3.78 24.94
N ALA A 89 1.02 2.64 25.59
CA ALA A 89 -0.04 1.75 25.15
C ALA A 89 -1.40 2.46 25.11
N GLN A 90 -1.74 3.21 26.17
CA GLN A 90 -2.99 3.98 26.21
C GLN A 90 -3.05 5.04 25.09
N ARG A 91 -1.96 5.79 24.90
CA ARG A 91 -1.93 6.82 23.83
C ARG A 91 -2.04 6.20 22.44
N LEU A 92 -1.36 5.09 22.14
CA LEU A 92 -1.49 4.38 20.84
C LEU A 92 -2.92 3.87 20.61
N TYR A 93 -3.56 3.34 21.66
CA TYR A 93 -4.98 2.97 21.60
C TYR A 93 -5.84 4.19 21.29
N ASP A 94 -5.64 5.28 22.00
CA ASP A 94 -6.42 6.52 21.77
C ASP A 94 -6.24 7.03 20.34
N TYR A 95 -5.03 7.01 19.79
CA TYR A 95 -4.76 7.43 18.42
C TYR A 95 -5.43 6.53 17.38
N SER A 96 -5.35 5.21 17.54
CA SER A 96 -5.94 4.28 16.58
C SER A 96 -7.46 4.24 16.67
N SER A 97 -8.02 4.23 17.87
CA SER A 97 -9.47 4.18 18.11
C SER A 97 -10.21 5.48 17.72
N GLN A 98 -9.50 6.62 17.72
CA GLN A 98 -10.01 7.92 17.21
C GLN A 98 -9.69 8.13 15.72
N HIS A 99 -9.21 7.12 15.02
CA HIS A 99 -8.87 7.17 13.62
C HIS A 99 -7.75 8.14 13.22
N TRP A 100 -6.84 8.49 14.16
CA TRP A 100 -5.66 9.29 13.84
C TRP A 100 -4.53 8.46 13.25
N LEU A 101 -4.38 7.21 13.74
CA LEU A 101 -3.34 6.25 13.36
C LEU A 101 -3.96 4.98 12.78
N SER A 102 -3.57 4.63 11.56
CA SER A 102 -3.88 3.35 10.93
C SER A 102 -2.67 2.44 11.00
N TYR A 103 -2.79 1.31 11.68
CA TYR A 103 -1.80 0.25 11.65
C TYR A 103 -1.80 -0.46 10.29
N ALA A 104 -0.62 -0.79 9.76
CA ALA A 104 -0.55 -1.65 8.60
C ALA A 104 -1.14 -3.03 8.87
N THR A 105 -1.64 -3.69 7.82
CA THR A 105 -2.35 -4.97 7.94
C THR A 105 -1.61 -6.02 8.77
N PRO A 106 -0.29 -6.28 8.63
CA PRO A 106 0.38 -7.29 9.45
C PRO A 106 0.47 -6.92 10.94
N ILE A 107 0.53 -5.62 11.24
CA ILE A 107 0.51 -5.12 12.62
C ILE A 107 -0.91 -5.28 13.19
N LEU A 108 -1.93 -4.80 12.49
CA LEU A 108 -3.31 -4.85 12.96
C LEU A 108 -3.84 -6.29 13.09
N SER A 109 -3.44 -7.21 12.21
CA SER A 109 -3.83 -8.62 12.25
C SER A 109 -2.91 -9.50 13.11
N TYR A 110 -1.93 -8.91 13.78
CA TYR A 110 -0.96 -9.65 14.59
C TYR A 110 -1.64 -10.53 15.65
N GLY A 111 -1.10 -11.73 15.87
CA GLY A 111 -1.65 -12.71 16.81
C GLY A 111 -2.84 -13.53 16.29
N ARG A 112 -3.36 -13.22 15.08
CA ARG A 112 -4.41 -14.00 14.42
C ARG A 112 -3.89 -15.31 13.81
N SER A 113 -2.62 -15.34 13.44
CA SER A 113 -1.92 -16.53 12.98
C SER A 113 -0.66 -16.77 13.83
N ARG A 114 -0.31 -18.05 14.04
CA ARG A 114 0.86 -18.42 14.85
C ARG A 114 2.20 -18.14 14.15
N ARG A 115 2.23 -17.82 12.87
CA ARG A 115 3.45 -17.70 12.04
C ARG A 115 3.66 -16.33 11.43
N GLY A 116 2.67 -15.44 11.46
CA GLY A 116 2.77 -14.10 10.89
C GLY A 116 3.69 -13.20 11.71
N LEU A 117 4.56 -12.48 11.02
CA LEU A 117 5.37 -11.40 11.57
C LEU A 117 4.71 -10.05 11.23
N PRO A 118 4.88 -9.00 12.05
CA PRO A 118 4.22 -7.72 11.85
C PRO A 118 4.91 -6.84 10.78
N ILE A 119 5.45 -7.44 9.73
CA ILE A 119 6.18 -6.77 8.65
C ILE A 119 5.39 -6.88 7.35
N SER A 120 5.25 -5.74 6.64
CA SER A 120 4.52 -5.65 5.38
C SER A 120 5.37 -5.90 4.16
N CYS A 121 6.61 -5.39 4.16
CA CYS A 121 7.41 -5.22 2.95
C CYS A 121 8.82 -5.74 3.11
N PHE A 122 9.22 -6.54 2.12
CA PHE A 122 10.59 -7.03 1.95
C PHE A 122 11.07 -6.73 0.53
N LEU A 123 12.38 -6.49 0.40
CA LEU A 123 13.04 -6.33 -0.88
C LEU A 123 14.28 -7.21 -0.90
N ASN A 124 14.43 -8.05 -1.92
CA ASN A 124 15.63 -8.83 -2.11
C ASN A 124 16.13 -8.73 -3.56
N TYR A 125 17.41 -8.99 -3.75
CA TYR A 125 18.09 -8.89 -5.04
C TYR A 125 18.66 -10.25 -5.43
N ILE A 126 18.49 -10.63 -6.70
CA ILE A 126 19.01 -11.88 -7.25
C ILE A 126 20.36 -11.59 -7.88
N GLU A 127 21.41 -12.08 -7.24
CA GLU A 127 22.74 -12.10 -7.82
C GLU A 127 22.83 -13.13 -8.96
N ASP A 128 23.59 -12.82 -10.02
CA ASP A 128 23.77 -13.69 -11.18
C ASP A 128 24.76 -14.86 -10.90
N THR A 129 24.44 -15.62 -9.86
CA THR A 129 25.17 -16.81 -9.42
C THR A 129 24.21 -17.97 -9.17
N SER A 130 24.68 -19.21 -9.23
CA SER A 130 23.86 -20.39 -8.92
C SER A 130 23.30 -20.33 -7.50
N GLU A 131 24.11 -19.90 -6.55
CA GLU A 131 23.73 -19.71 -5.16
C GLU A 131 22.66 -18.62 -5.03
N GLY A 132 22.88 -17.46 -5.66
CA GLY A 132 21.94 -16.35 -5.66
C GLY A 132 20.56 -16.73 -6.20
N LEU A 133 20.51 -17.43 -7.33
CA LEU A 133 19.27 -17.91 -7.95
C LEU A 133 18.47 -18.86 -7.04
N VAL A 134 19.15 -19.84 -6.42
CA VAL A 134 18.48 -20.85 -5.56
C VAL A 134 18.08 -20.26 -4.22
N GLN A 135 19.01 -19.54 -3.57
CA GLN A 135 18.78 -18.97 -2.24
C GLN A 135 17.70 -17.88 -2.24
N ASN A 136 17.68 -17.01 -3.27
CA ASN A 136 16.67 -15.95 -3.36
C ASN A 136 15.26 -16.51 -3.49
N LEU A 137 15.04 -17.54 -4.32
CA LEU A 137 13.72 -18.17 -4.44
C LEU A 137 13.29 -18.80 -3.11
N SER A 138 14.21 -19.48 -2.41
CA SER A 138 13.95 -20.06 -1.09
C SER A 138 13.58 -18.98 -0.06
N GLU A 139 14.38 -17.92 0.02
CA GLU A 139 14.14 -16.80 0.93
C GLU A 139 12.80 -16.12 0.64
N THR A 140 12.49 -15.83 -0.65
CA THR A 140 11.23 -15.22 -1.07
C THR A 140 10.02 -16.04 -0.60
N ASN A 141 10.10 -17.38 -0.65
CA ASN A 141 9.05 -18.24 -0.13
C ASN A 141 8.87 -18.11 1.39
N TRP A 142 9.95 -18.04 2.14
CA TRP A 142 9.90 -17.83 3.59
C TRP A 142 9.37 -16.44 3.97
N LEU A 143 9.77 -15.40 3.24
CA LEU A 143 9.26 -14.03 3.41
C LEU A 143 7.74 -13.98 3.16
N SER A 144 7.27 -14.60 2.10
CA SER A 144 5.84 -14.70 1.77
C SER A 144 5.06 -15.41 2.87
N MET A 145 5.52 -16.59 3.32
CA MET A 145 4.86 -17.32 4.40
C MET A 145 4.85 -16.56 5.73
N SER A 146 5.77 -15.62 5.93
CA SER A 146 5.81 -14.74 7.10
C SER A 146 4.81 -13.59 7.03
N GLY A 147 4.17 -13.36 5.88
CA GLY A 147 3.06 -12.42 5.71
C GLY A 147 3.39 -11.15 4.92
N GLY A 148 4.63 -10.96 4.47
CA GLY A 148 5.05 -9.78 3.72
C GLY A 148 4.97 -9.94 2.20
N GLY A 149 4.75 -8.82 1.50
CA GLY A 149 4.97 -8.72 0.05
C GLY A 149 6.45 -8.57 -0.27
N VAL A 150 6.90 -9.08 -1.42
CA VAL A 150 8.32 -9.06 -1.78
C VAL A 150 8.55 -8.33 -3.11
N GLY A 151 9.40 -7.29 -3.10
CA GLY A 151 9.99 -6.69 -4.29
C GLY A 151 11.31 -7.39 -4.62
N ILE A 152 11.44 -7.88 -5.84
CA ILE A 152 12.56 -8.72 -6.26
C ILE A 152 13.31 -8.02 -7.41
N GLY A 153 14.57 -7.65 -7.18
CA GLY A 153 15.43 -7.14 -8.23
C GLY A 153 16.10 -8.28 -9.00
N PHE A 154 15.90 -8.34 -10.31
CA PHE A 154 16.45 -9.37 -11.17
C PHE A 154 17.77 -8.90 -11.79
N GLY A 155 18.89 -9.12 -11.09
CA GLY A 155 20.24 -8.82 -11.56
C GLY A 155 20.86 -9.89 -12.46
N ILE A 156 20.06 -10.82 -12.98
CA ILE A 156 20.51 -11.97 -13.77
C ILE A 156 20.65 -11.63 -15.25
N ARG A 157 21.56 -12.31 -15.94
CA ARG A 157 21.82 -12.14 -17.37
C ARG A 157 20.69 -12.67 -18.25
N SER A 158 20.65 -12.22 -19.50
CA SER A 158 19.78 -12.78 -20.54
C SER A 158 20.22 -14.18 -20.96
N ALA A 159 19.39 -14.86 -21.77
CA ALA A 159 19.70 -16.19 -22.29
C ALA A 159 20.98 -16.21 -23.10
N ASP A 160 21.85 -17.21 -22.83
CA ASP A 160 23.06 -17.54 -23.56
C ASP A 160 23.34 -19.07 -23.47
N ASP A 161 24.55 -19.51 -23.77
CA ASP A 161 24.93 -20.93 -23.66
C ASP A 161 24.98 -21.46 -22.21
N LYS A 162 24.92 -20.59 -21.19
CA LYS A 162 25.02 -20.92 -19.77
C LYS A 162 23.80 -20.45 -18.96
N SER A 163 22.97 -19.61 -19.51
CA SER A 163 21.81 -19.02 -18.87
C SER A 163 20.55 -19.21 -19.70
N THR A 164 19.44 -19.49 -19.02
CA THR A 164 18.11 -19.58 -19.65
C THR A 164 17.42 -18.22 -19.80
N GLY A 165 18.02 -17.15 -19.28
CA GLY A 165 17.44 -15.80 -19.26
C GLY A 165 16.42 -15.57 -18.15
N VAL A 166 15.80 -14.39 -18.17
CA VAL A 166 14.92 -13.91 -17.07
C VAL A 166 13.60 -14.66 -17.02
N MET A 167 12.95 -14.91 -18.16
CA MET A 167 11.57 -15.42 -18.20
C MET A 167 11.35 -16.80 -17.56
N PRO A 168 12.24 -17.81 -17.72
CA PRO A 168 12.09 -19.07 -17.00
C PRO A 168 12.15 -18.93 -15.48
N HIS A 169 13.00 -18.03 -14.97
CA HIS A 169 13.03 -17.72 -13.54
C HIS A 169 11.76 -17.01 -13.09
N MET A 170 11.23 -16.03 -13.85
CA MET A 170 9.94 -15.39 -13.57
C MET A 170 8.82 -16.42 -13.42
N LYS A 171 8.78 -17.45 -14.27
CA LYS A 171 7.78 -18.54 -14.17
C LYS A 171 7.85 -19.29 -12.85
N MET A 172 9.05 -19.50 -12.30
CA MET A 172 9.21 -20.15 -10.99
C MET A 172 8.63 -19.28 -9.87
N TYR A 173 8.91 -17.97 -9.87
CA TYR A 173 8.35 -17.03 -8.89
C TYR A 173 6.82 -16.87 -9.06
N ASP A 174 6.32 -16.83 -10.29
CA ASP A 174 4.89 -16.79 -10.61
C ASP A 174 4.16 -17.99 -9.99
N ALA A 175 4.65 -19.21 -10.24
CA ALA A 175 4.09 -20.43 -9.66
C ALA A 175 4.24 -20.47 -8.13
N SER A 176 5.38 -20.01 -7.61
CA SER A 176 5.68 -19.94 -6.19
C SER A 176 4.70 -19.01 -5.44
N SER A 177 4.32 -17.88 -6.03
CA SER A 177 3.35 -16.95 -5.44
C SER A 177 1.99 -17.59 -5.16
N LEU A 178 1.59 -18.55 -5.98
CA LEU A 178 0.36 -19.33 -5.78
C LEU A 178 0.51 -20.44 -4.74
N ALA A 179 1.71 -21.04 -4.64
CA ALA A 179 1.98 -22.15 -3.76
C ALA A 179 2.15 -21.73 -2.29
N TYR A 180 2.82 -20.60 -2.04
CA TYR A 180 3.17 -20.10 -0.71
C TYR A 180 2.33 -18.91 -0.31
N ARG A 181 1.16 -19.20 0.30
CA ARG A 181 0.19 -18.18 0.72
C ARG A 181 0.60 -17.47 2.01
N GLN A 182 0.26 -16.19 2.07
CA GLN A 182 0.34 -15.37 3.28
C GLN A 182 -0.85 -15.68 4.21
N GLY A 183 -0.65 -16.54 5.21
CA GLY A 183 -1.71 -16.90 6.15
C GLY A 183 -2.92 -17.60 5.52
N ARG A 184 -4.11 -17.43 6.13
CA ARG A 184 -5.35 -18.12 5.70
C ARG A 184 -6.02 -17.49 4.47
N THR A 185 -5.83 -16.22 4.21
CA THR A 185 -6.70 -15.43 3.33
C THR A 185 -5.98 -14.75 2.17
N ARG A 186 -4.65 -14.69 2.14
CA ARG A 186 -3.88 -13.95 1.12
C ARG A 186 -3.02 -14.88 0.29
N ARG A 187 -2.96 -14.62 -1.03
CA ARG A 187 -1.95 -15.22 -1.92
C ARG A 187 -0.59 -14.58 -1.64
N GLY A 188 0.51 -15.30 -1.92
CA GLY A 188 1.83 -14.69 -2.02
C GLY A 188 1.80 -13.60 -3.10
N SER A 189 2.45 -12.48 -2.86
CA SER A 189 2.46 -11.36 -3.81
C SER A 189 3.89 -10.88 -3.98
N TYR A 190 4.37 -10.93 -5.22
CA TYR A 190 5.72 -10.54 -5.60
C TYR A 190 5.68 -9.51 -6.72
N ALA A 191 6.61 -8.57 -6.71
CA ALA A 191 6.87 -7.68 -7.83
C ALA A 191 8.30 -7.86 -8.30
N ALA A 192 8.47 -8.20 -9.57
CA ALA A 192 9.77 -8.29 -10.22
C ALA A 192 10.19 -6.93 -10.76
N TYR A 193 11.44 -6.57 -10.59
CA TYR A 193 12.03 -5.36 -11.16
C TYR A 193 13.18 -5.72 -12.09
N LEU A 194 13.19 -5.08 -13.26
CA LEU A 194 14.23 -5.25 -14.29
C LEU A 194 14.67 -3.88 -14.82
N ASP A 195 15.95 -3.77 -15.14
CA ASP A 195 16.50 -2.54 -15.71
C ASP A 195 16.07 -2.39 -17.19
N ILE A 196 15.75 -1.16 -17.62
CA ILE A 196 15.25 -0.89 -18.97
C ILE A 196 16.29 -1.14 -20.07
N ASP A 197 17.56 -1.26 -19.71
CA ASP A 197 18.63 -1.63 -20.64
C ASP A 197 18.93 -3.15 -20.68
N HIS A 198 18.12 -3.96 -19.96
CA HIS A 198 18.27 -5.41 -20.01
C HIS A 198 17.85 -5.98 -21.38
N PRO A 199 18.57 -6.96 -21.94
CA PRO A 199 18.21 -7.55 -23.24
C PRO A 199 16.83 -8.19 -23.32
N ASP A 200 16.31 -8.75 -22.22
CA ASP A 200 14.99 -9.39 -22.15
C ASP A 200 13.85 -8.39 -21.79
N ILE A 201 14.09 -7.08 -21.90
CA ILE A 201 13.14 -6.05 -21.45
C ILE A 201 11.82 -6.07 -22.24
N LYS A 202 11.85 -6.42 -23.52
CA LYS A 202 10.65 -6.44 -24.37
C LYS A 202 9.66 -7.51 -23.91
N GLU A 203 10.14 -8.71 -23.64
CA GLU A 203 9.37 -9.81 -23.09
C GLU A 203 8.86 -9.50 -21.69
N PHE A 204 9.70 -8.87 -20.88
CA PHE A 204 9.36 -8.49 -19.51
C PHE A 204 8.23 -7.46 -19.47
N ILE A 205 8.21 -6.44 -20.33
CA ILE A 205 7.10 -5.46 -20.44
C ILE A 205 5.78 -6.18 -20.68
N GLU A 206 5.80 -7.23 -21.52
CA GLU A 206 4.59 -7.92 -21.95
C GLU A 206 4.16 -9.08 -21.04
N MET A 207 4.94 -9.42 -20.01
CA MET A 207 4.76 -10.66 -19.25
C MET A 207 3.36 -10.80 -18.60
N ARG A 208 2.66 -9.68 -18.34
CA ARG A 208 1.29 -9.68 -17.77
C ARG A 208 0.18 -9.53 -18.81
N LYS A 209 0.48 -9.42 -20.09
CA LYS A 209 -0.56 -9.44 -21.13
C LYS A 209 -1.21 -10.84 -21.17
N PRO A 210 -2.56 -10.94 -21.14
CA PRO A 210 -3.24 -12.23 -21.08
C PRO A 210 -3.19 -13.02 -22.41
N THR A 211 -2.59 -12.44 -23.44
CA THR A 211 -2.47 -13.01 -24.80
C THR A 211 -1.01 -13.31 -25.15
N GLY A 212 -0.80 -14.14 -26.16
CA GLY A 212 0.53 -14.53 -26.64
C GLY A 212 0.99 -15.90 -26.10
N ASP A 213 2.30 -16.18 -26.17
CA ASP A 213 2.87 -17.45 -25.70
C ASP A 213 2.77 -17.58 -24.17
N PRO A 214 2.06 -18.59 -23.63
CA PRO A 214 1.93 -18.80 -22.18
C PRO A 214 3.28 -19.00 -21.46
N ASN A 215 4.31 -19.47 -22.16
CA ASN A 215 5.63 -19.65 -21.58
C ASN A 215 6.33 -18.30 -21.30
N MET A 216 5.94 -17.25 -22.00
CA MET A 216 6.44 -15.90 -21.86
C MET A 216 5.51 -15.02 -20.99
N ARG A 217 4.61 -15.62 -20.19
CA ARG A 217 3.65 -14.91 -19.32
C ARG A 217 3.80 -15.31 -17.86
N ALA A 218 3.73 -14.32 -16.98
CA ALA A 218 3.74 -14.47 -15.52
C ALA A 218 2.61 -13.62 -14.94
N LEU A 219 1.39 -14.17 -14.93
CA LEU A 219 0.15 -13.42 -14.66
C LEU A 219 -0.11 -13.19 -13.17
N ASN A 220 0.57 -13.95 -12.29
CA ASN A 220 0.39 -13.85 -10.83
C ASN A 220 1.47 -12.99 -10.14
N MET A 221 2.46 -12.55 -10.90
CA MET A 221 3.48 -11.60 -10.45
C MET A 221 3.18 -10.20 -10.94
N HIS A 222 3.48 -9.21 -10.12
CA HIS A 222 3.58 -7.82 -10.53
C HIS A 222 4.98 -7.54 -11.09
N HIS A 223 5.13 -6.43 -11.83
CA HIS A 223 6.42 -6.05 -12.36
C HIS A 223 6.62 -4.55 -12.44
N GLY A 224 7.86 -4.12 -12.28
CA GLY A 224 8.31 -2.74 -12.40
C GLY A 224 9.59 -2.63 -13.23
N ILE A 225 9.82 -1.47 -13.79
CA ILE A 225 10.98 -1.17 -14.63
C ILE A 225 11.81 -0.08 -13.97
N ASN A 226 13.09 -0.34 -13.78
CA ASN A 226 14.07 0.65 -13.38
C ASN A 226 14.46 1.50 -14.59
N ILE A 227 14.25 2.81 -14.51
CA ILE A 227 14.47 3.75 -15.61
C ILE A 227 15.53 4.78 -15.17
N PRO A 228 16.74 4.78 -15.80
CA PRO A 228 17.76 5.76 -15.48
C PRO A 228 17.50 7.11 -16.14
N HIS A 229 18.13 8.17 -15.64
CA HIS A 229 18.05 9.50 -16.21
C HIS A 229 18.48 9.55 -17.67
N SER A 230 19.50 8.79 -18.05
CA SER A 230 20.01 8.74 -19.42
C SER A 230 18.95 8.29 -20.45
N PHE A 231 18.08 7.35 -20.09
CA PHE A 231 16.93 6.96 -20.94
C PHE A 231 15.93 8.10 -21.09
N MET A 232 15.51 8.71 -19.99
CA MET A 232 14.54 9.79 -20.01
C MET A 232 15.06 11.06 -20.68
N GLN A 233 16.38 11.30 -20.64
CA GLN A 233 17.02 12.39 -21.38
C GLN A 233 16.95 12.19 -22.90
N ILE A 234 17.07 10.95 -23.40
CA ILE A 234 16.83 10.65 -24.81
C ILE A 234 15.39 11.00 -25.18
N ILE A 235 14.41 10.56 -24.35
CA ILE A 235 13.00 10.90 -24.57
C ILE A 235 12.80 12.42 -24.59
N GLU A 236 13.37 13.17 -23.65
CA GLU A 236 13.29 14.65 -23.61
C GLU A 236 13.89 15.29 -24.86
N ASN A 237 15.04 14.81 -25.33
CA ASN A 237 15.68 15.34 -26.53
C ASN A 237 14.81 15.10 -27.78
N CYS A 238 14.16 13.95 -27.84
CA CYS A 238 13.28 13.60 -28.96
C CYS A 238 11.95 14.36 -28.97
N MET A 239 11.49 14.83 -27.81
CA MET A 239 10.37 15.78 -27.75
C MET A 239 10.73 17.14 -28.36
N LYS A 240 11.99 17.56 -28.27
CA LYS A 240 12.48 18.84 -28.79
C LYS A 240 12.91 18.78 -30.26
N ASN A 241 13.28 17.60 -30.74
CA ASN A 241 13.79 17.40 -32.10
C ASN A 241 13.30 16.05 -32.65
N GLU A 242 12.45 16.08 -33.66
CA GLU A 242 11.90 14.87 -34.29
C GLU A 242 12.98 13.95 -34.91
N ASN A 243 14.11 14.51 -35.33
CA ASN A 243 15.26 13.79 -35.90
C ASN A 243 16.33 13.45 -34.85
N CYS A 244 15.95 13.30 -33.59
CA CYS A 244 16.88 12.92 -32.54
C CYS A 244 17.45 11.51 -32.77
N ASP A 245 18.67 11.26 -32.28
CA ASP A 245 19.19 9.89 -32.12
C ASP A 245 18.52 9.27 -30.88
N ASP A 246 17.61 8.33 -31.11
CA ASP A 246 16.86 7.65 -30.05
C ASP A 246 17.35 6.23 -29.78
N LYS A 247 18.58 5.92 -30.19
CA LYS A 247 19.18 4.60 -29.94
C LYS A 247 19.41 4.38 -28.46
N TRP A 248 18.86 3.28 -27.96
CA TRP A 248 19.08 2.76 -26.61
C TRP A 248 19.80 1.41 -26.68
N ALA A 249 20.90 1.27 -25.93
CA ALA A 249 21.68 0.05 -25.91
C ALA A 249 21.12 -0.93 -24.88
N LEU A 250 20.73 -2.12 -25.30
CA LEU A 250 20.42 -3.24 -24.40
C LEU A 250 21.72 -3.97 -24.06
N LYS A 251 22.04 -4.05 -22.76
CA LYS A 251 23.31 -4.52 -22.23
C LYS A 251 23.11 -5.74 -21.34
N ASP A 252 23.97 -6.70 -21.50
CA ASP A 252 24.05 -7.83 -20.58
C ASP A 252 24.54 -7.36 -19.19
N PRO A 253 23.77 -7.55 -18.11
CA PRO A 253 24.14 -7.04 -16.79
C PRO A 253 25.40 -7.71 -16.21
N HIS A 254 25.73 -8.93 -16.63
CA HIS A 254 26.91 -9.67 -16.17
C HIS A 254 28.23 -9.08 -16.66
N ASN A 255 28.27 -8.62 -17.92
CA ASN A 255 29.53 -8.21 -18.56
C ASN A 255 29.49 -6.84 -19.24
N GLY A 256 28.34 -6.14 -19.21
CA GLY A 256 28.14 -4.82 -19.79
C GLY A 256 28.16 -4.78 -21.33
N LYS A 257 28.22 -5.92 -22.03
CA LYS A 257 28.27 -5.95 -23.50
C LYS A 257 26.90 -5.60 -24.09
N VAL A 258 26.92 -4.70 -25.06
CA VAL A 258 25.75 -4.38 -25.86
C VAL A 258 25.36 -5.59 -26.70
N LYS A 259 24.13 -6.07 -26.54
CA LYS A 259 23.57 -7.16 -27.37
C LYS A 259 22.73 -6.61 -28.52
N GLU A 260 21.99 -5.53 -28.31
CA GLU A 260 21.12 -4.94 -29.32
C GLU A 260 21.01 -3.42 -29.09
N TYR A 261 20.68 -2.67 -30.15
CA TYR A 261 20.24 -1.30 -30.07
C TYR A 261 18.75 -1.23 -30.47
N VAL A 262 17.94 -0.56 -29.66
CA VAL A 262 16.49 -0.36 -29.88
C VAL A 262 16.15 1.12 -29.91
N SER A 263 14.97 1.47 -30.42
CA SER A 263 14.41 2.83 -30.29
C SER A 263 13.92 3.07 -28.87
N ALA A 264 14.46 4.07 -28.19
CA ALA A 264 13.98 4.48 -26.86
C ALA A 264 12.51 4.95 -26.93
N ARG A 265 12.11 5.64 -28.01
CA ARG A 265 10.72 6.08 -28.20
C ARG A 265 9.75 4.93 -28.30
N GLU A 266 10.06 3.92 -29.13
CA GLU A 266 9.22 2.73 -29.30
C GLU A 266 9.12 1.94 -27.99
N LEU A 267 10.22 1.80 -27.28
CA LEU A 267 10.25 1.12 -25.97
C LEU A 267 9.40 1.86 -24.94
N TRP A 268 9.52 3.18 -24.88
CA TRP A 268 8.70 4.03 -23.99
C TRP A 268 7.22 3.96 -24.34
N GLN A 269 6.87 4.02 -25.62
CA GLN A 269 5.48 3.87 -26.08
C GLN A 269 4.92 2.50 -25.67
N SER A 270 5.67 1.42 -25.87
CA SER A 270 5.26 0.07 -25.48
C SER A 270 5.00 -0.04 -23.98
N ILE A 271 5.82 0.61 -23.13
CA ILE A 271 5.58 0.70 -21.69
C ILE A 271 4.25 1.39 -21.39
N LEU A 272 4.00 2.57 -21.97
CA LEU A 272 2.76 3.33 -21.73
C LEU A 272 1.50 2.58 -22.20
N GLU A 273 1.54 1.97 -23.38
CA GLU A 273 0.45 1.16 -23.92
C GLU A 273 0.17 -0.05 -23.03
N THR A 274 1.21 -0.74 -22.55
CA THR A 274 1.07 -1.89 -21.65
C THR A 274 0.48 -1.46 -20.31
N ARG A 275 0.91 -0.32 -19.77
CA ARG A 275 0.33 0.27 -18.55
C ARG A 275 -1.17 0.56 -18.68
N MET A 276 -1.60 1.05 -19.83
CA MET A 276 -3.03 1.29 -20.09
C MET A 276 -3.85 -0.01 -20.16
N ILE A 277 -3.28 -1.07 -20.71
CA ILE A 277 -3.97 -2.36 -20.88
C ILE A 277 -4.01 -3.18 -19.58
N THR A 278 -2.88 -3.22 -18.86
CA THR A 278 -2.69 -4.13 -17.72
C THR A 278 -2.66 -3.43 -16.36
N GLY A 279 -2.46 -2.11 -16.34
CA GLY A 279 -2.17 -1.33 -15.14
C GLY A 279 -0.68 -1.27 -14.79
N GLU A 280 0.15 -2.09 -15.39
CA GLU A 280 1.58 -2.30 -15.13
C GLU A 280 2.38 -2.26 -16.45
N PRO A 281 3.72 -2.17 -16.42
CA PRO A 281 4.65 -2.21 -15.28
C PRO A 281 4.60 -0.96 -14.40
N TYR A 282 5.04 -1.08 -13.12
CA TYR A 282 5.38 0.07 -12.29
C TYR A 282 6.62 0.76 -12.86
N LEU A 283 6.77 2.06 -12.59
CA LEU A 283 7.97 2.78 -13.00
C LEU A 283 8.78 3.17 -11.78
N HIS A 284 10.07 2.88 -11.82
CA HIS A 284 11.03 3.28 -10.78
C HIS A 284 12.15 4.09 -11.42
N PHE A 285 12.20 5.38 -11.12
CA PHE A 285 13.27 6.28 -11.58
C PHE A 285 14.49 6.07 -10.68
N ILE A 286 15.29 5.07 -11.07
CA ILE A 286 16.33 4.47 -10.22
C ILE A 286 17.43 5.48 -9.85
N ASP A 287 17.80 6.36 -10.76
CA ASP A 287 18.84 7.37 -10.49
C ASP A 287 18.35 8.38 -9.47
N THR A 288 17.11 8.88 -9.58
CA THR A 288 16.50 9.77 -8.57
C THR A 288 16.53 9.12 -7.17
N SER A 289 16.21 7.82 -7.08
CA SER A 289 16.22 7.10 -5.81
C SER A 289 17.62 6.99 -5.21
N ASN A 290 18.64 6.68 -6.03
CA ASN A 290 20.02 6.54 -5.58
C ASN A 290 20.69 7.91 -5.32
N GLU A 291 20.33 8.95 -6.06
CA GLU A 291 20.83 10.32 -5.81
C GLU A 291 20.35 10.87 -4.46
N GLU A 292 19.13 10.51 -4.05
CA GLU A 292 18.54 10.93 -2.77
C GLU A 292 18.78 9.96 -1.60
N LEU A 293 19.51 8.88 -1.83
CA LEU A 293 19.91 7.98 -0.75
C LEU A 293 20.75 8.76 0.28
N PRO A 294 20.51 8.58 1.60
CA PRO A 294 21.31 9.23 2.65
C PRO A 294 22.81 9.03 2.46
N GLU A 295 23.60 10.11 2.65
CA GLU A 295 25.04 10.10 2.37
C GLU A 295 25.79 9.00 3.15
N PHE A 296 25.45 8.80 4.42
CA PHE A 296 26.06 7.76 5.24
C PHE A 296 25.82 6.32 4.71
N LEU A 297 24.79 6.10 3.88
CA LEU A 297 24.57 4.83 3.19
C LEU A 297 25.38 4.74 1.89
N LYS A 298 25.50 5.86 1.16
CA LYS A 298 26.34 5.93 -0.05
C LYS A 298 27.82 5.70 0.29
N GLU A 299 28.31 6.30 1.37
CA GLU A 299 29.67 6.12 1.88
C GLU A 299 30.00 4.66 2.20
N LYS A 300 28.98 3.86 2.55
CA LYS A 300 29.11 2.39 2.74
C LYS A 300 28.99 1.61 1.44
N GLY A 301 28.87 2.27 0.29
CA GLY A 301 28.70 1.63 -1.02
C GLY A 301 27.35 0.96 -1.23
N LEU A 302 26.35 1.31 -0.41
CA LEU A 302 25.00 0.75 -0.52
C LEU A 302 24.25 1.37 -1.70
N LYS A 303 23.44 0.56 -2.38
CA LYS A 303 22.70 0.94 -3.58
C LYS A 303 21.29 0.37 -3.57
N ILE A 304 20.35 1.18 -4.07
CA ILE A 304 18.98 0.76 -4.36
C ILE A 304 18.97 0.08 -5.73
N HIS A 305 18.43 -1.15 -5.81
CA HIS A 305 18.31 -1.91 -7.05
C HIS A 305 16.87 -2.06 -7.53
N GLN A 306 15.89 -1.89 -6.63
CA GLN A 306 14.47 -2.02 -6.91
C GLN A 306 13.63 -1.33 -5.85
N SER A 307 12.31 -1.35 -6.05
CA SER A 307 11.33 -1.00 -5.03
C SER A 307 10.62 -2.25 -4.49
N ASN A 308 9.71 -2.07 -3.53
CA ASN A 308 8.88 -3.13 -3.00
C ASN A 308 7.69 -3.45 -3.93
N LEU A 309 6.80 -4.31 -3.47
CA LEU A 309 5.58 -4.72 -4.17
C LEU A 309 4.65 -3.54 -4.51
N CYS A 310 4.58 -2.50 -3.69
CA CYS A 310 3.70 -1.34 -3.87
C CYS A 310 4.41 -0.04 -4.27
N SER A 311 5.70 -0.11 -4.56
CA SER A 311 6.51 1.01 -5.08
C SER A 311 6.76 2.17 -4.11
N GLU A 312 6.46 2.04 -2.79
CA GLU A 312 6.74 3.08 -1.79
C GLU A 312 8.06 2.90 -1.04
N ILE A 313 8.60 1.69 -1.00
CA ILE A 313 9.84 1.38 -0.27
C ILE A 313 11.00 1.32 -1.25
N ILE A 314 12.04 2.09 -0.98
CA ILE A 314 13.28 2.13 -1.77
C ILE A 314 14.47 2.05 -0.82
N LEU A 315 14.87 0.85 -0.46
CA LEU A 315 15.96 0.57 0.47
C LEU A 315 17.07 -0.23 -0.23
N PRO A 316 18.33 -0.07 0.21
CA PRO A 316 19.45 -0.81 -0.36
C PRO A 316 19.30 -2.32 -0.21
N THR A 317 19.68 -3.06 -1.24
CA THR A 317 19.72 -4.52 -1.26
C THR A 317 21.01 -5.02 -1.88
N ASN A 318 21.50 -6.16 -1.44
CA ASN A 318 22.64 -6.85 -2.04
C ASN A 318 22.65 -8.33 -1.58
N GLU A 319 23.76 -9.04 -1.81
CA GLU A 319 23.93 -10.44 -1.40
C GLU A 319 23.77 -10.70 0.11
N GLU A 320 24.07 -9.70 0.95
CA GLU A 320 23.97 -9.80 2.42
C GLU A 320 22.67 -9.19 2.97
N ARG A 321 21.96 -8.38 2.18
CA ARG A 321 20.83 -7.55 2.64
C ARG A 321 19.54 -7.86 1.91
N THR A 322 18.56 -8.29 2.67
CA THR A 322 17.15 -8.25 2.29
C THR A 322 16.50 -7.11 3.05
N ALA A 323 16.13 -6.04 2.36
CA ALA A 323 15.59 -4.86 3.01
C ALA A 323 14.22 -5.14 3.65
N VAL A 324 13.97 -4.48 4.78
CA VAL A 324 12.76 -4.65 5.59
C VAL A 324 12.18 -3.29 5.92
N CYS A 325 10.88 -3.12 5.74
CA CYS A 325 10.18 -1.94 6.22
C CYS A 325 8.87 -2.32 6.92
N CYS A 326 8.66 -1.73 8.09
CA CYS A 326 7.38 -1.78 8.80
C CYS A 326 6.64 -0.46 8.63
N LEU A 327 5.33 -0.57 8.36
CA LEU A 327 4.51 0.55 7.92
C LEU A 327 3.38 0.85 8.92
N SER A 328 3.01 2.12 9.01
CA SER A 328 1.75 2.62 9.56
C SER A 328 1.44 3.96 8.93
N SER A 329 0.18 4.40 8.96
CA SER A 329 -0.22 5.62 8.25
C SER A 329 -0.98 6.59 9.15
N LEU A 330 -0.68 7.88 8.99
CA LEU A 330 -1.34 8.98 9.68
C LEU A 330 -2.59 9.39 8.90
N ASN A 331 -3.73 9.50 9.56
CA ASN A 331 -4.95 9.95 8.91
C ASN A 331 -5.01 11.47 8.84
N LEU A 332 -4.80 12.00 7.65
CA LEU A 332 -4.76 13.44 7.39
C LEU A 332 -6.13 14.11 7.55
N GLU A 333 -7.24 13.37 7.46
CA GLU A 333 -8.58 13.89 7.75
C GLU A 333 -8.63 14.55 9.14
N HIS A 334 -7.86 14.04 10.09
CA HIS A 334 -7.73 14.51 11.47
C HIS A 334 -6.48 15.35 11.73
N PHE A 335 -5.83 15.87 10.69
CA PHE A 335 -4.60 16.65 10.82
C PHE A 335 -4.72 17.82 11.78
N ASP A 336 -5.79 18.60 11.72
CA ASP A 336 -6.00 19.78 12.57
C ASP A 336 -6.13 19.43 14.06
N GLU A 337 -6.41 18.18 14.37
CA GLU A 337 -6.54 17.63 15.72
C GLU A 337 -5.19 17.10 16.20
N TRP A 338 -4.65 16.09 15.54
CA TRP A 338 -3.44 15.41 15.98
C TRP A 338 -2.16 16.25 15.80
N SER A 339 -2.13 17.22 14.88
CA SER A 339 -0.96 18.10 14.73
C SER A 339 -0.69 18.98 15.96
N LYS A 340 -1.65 19.12 16.86
CA LYS A 340 -1.51 19.81 18.15
C LYS A 340 -0.93 18.92 19.25
N ASN A 341 -0.95 17.59 19.04
CA ASN A 341 -0.44 16.63 20.00
C ASN A 341 1.08 16.51 19.84
N LYS A 342 1.81 16.85 20.89
CA LYS A 342 3.28 16.94 20.86
C LYS A 342 3.99 15.59 20.87
N THR A 343 3.32 14.51 21.30
CA THR A 343 3.89 13.17 21.43
C THR A 343 3.51 12.27 20.26
N PHE A 344 2.47 12.58 19.51
CA PHE A 344 1.86 11.70 18.50
C PHE A 344 2.88 11.14 17.50
N LEU A 345 3.65 11.99 16.82
CA LEU A 345 4.63 11.55 15.80
C LEU A 345 5.77 10.72 16.43
N ARG A 346 6.23 11.11 17.63
CA ARG A 346 7.25 10.36 18.36
C ARG A 346 6.72 8.98 18.80
N ASP A 347 5.51 8.93 19.36
CA ASP A 347 4.90 7.68 19.81
C ASP A 347 4.72 6.69 18.64
N VAL A 348 4.33 7.19 17.45
CA VAL A 348 4.20 6.36 16.23
C VAL A 348 5.56 5.85 15.76
N ALA A 349 6.60 6.69 15.75
CA ALA A 349 7.96 6.27 15.39
C ALA A 349 8.51 5.23 16.39
N GLU A 350 8.29 5.44 17.67
CA GLU A 350 8.67 4.51 18.76
C GLU A 350 7.96 3.16 18.65
N MET A 351 6.66 3.18 18.32
CA MET A 351 5.89 1.96 18.11
C MET A 351 6.45 1.15 16.92
N LEU A 352 6.80 1.80 15.79
CA LEU A 352 7.39 1.10 14.65
C LEU A 352 8.81 0.60 14.93
N ASP A 353 9.60 1.29 15.76
CA ASP A 353 10.87 0.76 16.26
C ASP A 353 10.67 -0.53 17.07
N ASN A 354 9.64 -0.58 17.91
CA ASN A 354 9.27 -1.78 18.67
C ASN A 354 8.78 -2.92 17.76
N VAL A 355 8.01 -2.61 16.71
CA VAL A 355 7.59 -3.59 15.68
C VAL A 355 8.80 -4.17 14.98
N LEU A 356 9.75 -3.32 14.59
CA LEU A 356 10.98 -3.76 13.93
C LEU A 356 11.86 -4.61 14.88
N GLN A 357 11.98 -4.20 16.14
CA GLN A 357 12.69 -4.98 17.16
C GLN A 357 12.03 -6.33 17.37
N TYR A 358 10.70 -6.37 17.45
CA TYR A 358 9.97 -7.64 17.55
C TYR A 358 10.30 -8.58 16.37
N PHE A 359 10.36 -8.05 15.15
CA PHE A 359 10.77 -8.83 13.98
C PHE A 359 12.20 -9.38 14.15
N ILE A 360 13.15 -8.54 14.53
CA ILE A 360 14.56 -8.92 14.71
C ILE A 360 14.68 -10.08 15.72
N ASP A 361 13.94 -10.00 16.83
CA ASP A 361 14.03 -10.97 17.93
C ASP A 361 13.29 -12.29 17.64
N ASN A 362 12.28 -12.28 16.74
CA ASN A 362 11.37 -13.41 16.51
C ASN A 362 11.42 -13.98 15.10
N ALA A 363 12.24 -13.41 14.21
CA ALA A 363 12.38 -13.92 12.85
C ALA A 363 13.06 -15.29 12.83
N ARG A 364 12.68 -16.10 11.85
CA ARG A 364 13.26 -17.43 11.64
C ARG A 364 14.70 -17.33 11.14
N PRO A 365 15.54 -18.36 11.38
CA PRO A 365 16.91 -18.37 10.87
C PRO A 365 17.02 -18.21 9.35
N GLU A 366 16.01 -18.69 8.59
CA GLU A 366 15.96 -18.57 7.14
C GLU A 366 15.81 -17.12 6.64
N LEU A 367 15.48 -16.18 7.53
CA LEU A 367 15.38 -14.75 7.27
C LEU A 367 16.60 -13.95 7.76
N ALA A 368 17.75 -14.58 7.90
CA ALA A 368 18.96 -13.96 8.46
C ALA A 368 19.39 -12.67 7.74
N ARG A 369 19.28 -12.62 6.39
CA ARG A 369 19.59 -11.42 5.60
C ARG A 369 18.63 -10.26 5.91
N ALA A 370 17.34 -10.58 6.12
CA ALA A 370 16.33 -9.60 6.49
C ALA A 370 16.56 -9.09 7.93
N VAL A 371 16.89 -9.95 8.86
CA VAL A 371 17.27 -9.58 10.24
C VAL A 371 18.52 -8.70 10.25
N TYR A 372 19.52 -9.05 9.46
CA TYR A 372 20.73 -8.25 9.31
C TYR A 372 20.41 -6.84 8.81
N SER A 373 19.69 -6.73 7.69
CA SER A 373 19.30 -5.43 7.11
C SER A 373 18.47 -4.61 8.11
N ALA A 374 17.44 -5.20 8.73
CA ALA A 374 16.60 -4.54 9.73
C ALA A 374 17.42 -4.02 10.93
N THR A 375 18.43 -4.77 11.36
CA THR A 375 19.32 -4.37 12.47
C THR A 375 20.21 -3.20 12.07
N GLN A 376 20.79 -3.24 10.86
CA GLN A 376 21.74 -2.24 10.38
C GLN A 376 21.06 -0.91 10.07
N GLU A 377 19.95 -0.92 9.35
CA GLU A 377 19.28 0.29 8.85
C GLU A 377 18.23 0.84 9.80
N ARG A 378 17.53 -0.02 10.52
CA ARG A 378 16.35 0.30 11.34
C ARG A 378 15.34 1.16 10.61
N SER A 379 15.10 0.87 9.31
CA SER A 379 14.19 1.64 8.47
C SER A 379 12.74 1.43 8.86
N ILE A 380 11.97 2.52 8.92
CA ILE A 380 10.52 2.52 9.14
C ILE A 380 9.83 3.26 8.00
N GLY A 381 8.51 3.05 7.83
CA GLY A 381 7.71 3.70 6.80
C GLY A 381 6.43 4.29 7.37
N ILE A 382 6.47 5.54 7.80
CA ILE A 382 5.28 6.28 8.21
C ILE A 382 4.65 6.89 6.96
N GLY A 383 3.44 6.45 6.64
CA GLY A 383 2.66 6.93 5.50
C GLY A 383 1.56 7.89 5.90
N ALA A 384 0.68 8.14 4.94
CA ALA A 384 -0.49 9.00 5.12
C ALA A 384 -1.69 8.46 4.34
N LEU A 385 -2.90 8.69 4.87
CA LEU A 385 -4.17 8.47 4.19
C LEU A 385 -5.11 9.65 4.48
N GLY A 386 -6.20 9.77 3.74
CA GLY A 386 -7.21 10.78 4.02
C GLY A 386 -6.90 12.18 3.49
N PHE A 387 -5.99 12.35 2.52
CA PHE A 387 -5.67 13.68 2.01
C PHE A 387 -6.85 14.34 1.29
N HIS A 388 -7.53 13.63 0.37
CA HIS A 388 -8.71 14.18 -0.30
C HIS A 388 -9.88 14.39 0.67
N ALA A 389 -10.06 13.47 1.65
CA ALA A 389 -11.03 13.64 2.72
C ALA A 389 -10.78 14.92 3.54
N TYR A 390 -9.52 15.21 3.88
CA TYR A 390 -9.14 16.47 4.52
C TYR A 390 -9.53 17.69 3.67
N LEU A 391 -9.22 17.66 2.37
CA LEU A 391 -9.58 18.75 1.46
C LEU A 391 -11.10 18.94 1.36
N GLN A 392 -11.86 17.85 1.23
CA GLN A 392 -13.33 17.89 1.18
C GLN A 392 -13.94 18.41 2.50
N LYS A 393 -13.39 17.99 3.66
CA LYS A 393 -13.78 18.52 4.98
C LYS A 393 -13.67 20.05 5.04
N HIS A 394 -12.70 20.63 4.33
CA HIS A 394 -12.44 22.07 4.27
C HIS A 394 -13.04 22.78 3.05
N GLY A 395 -13.77 22.07 2.18
CA GLY A 395 -14.35 22.65 0.97
C GLY A 395 -13.28 23.09 -0.05
N ILE A 396 -12.13 22.42 -0.10
CA ILE A 396 -11.00 22.76 -0.97
C ILE A 396 -10.98 21.80 -2.16
N PRO A 397 -11.06 22.29 -3.42
CA PRO A 397 -10.86 21.46 -4.59
C PRO A 397 -9.45 20.85 -4.61
N PHE A 398 -9.35 19.56 -4.99
CA PHE A 398 -8.06 18.88 -5.12
C PHE A 398 -7.19 19.56 -6.20
N GLU A 399 -7.78 19.98 -7.30
CA GLU A 399 -7.13 20.69 -8.40
C GLU A 399 -6.99 22.19 -8.10
N SER A 400 -6.24 22.53 -7.05
CA SER A 400 -6.06 23.93 -6.64
C SER A 400 -4.70 24.20 -5.97
N ALA A 401 -4.19 25.41 -6.11
CA ALA A 401 -3.01 25.88 -5.40
C ALA A 401 -3.20 25.89 -3.87
N ILE A 402 -4.45 26.02 -3.41
CA ILE A 402 -4.77 25.95 -1.96
C ILE A 402 -4.51 24.53 -1.46
N ALA A 403 -4.89 23.51 -2.24
CA ALA A 403 -4.59 22.11 -1.91
C ALA A 403 -3.07 21.87 -1.86
N GLY A 404 -2.29 22.41 -2.81
CA GLY A 404 -0.83 22.35 -2.80
C GLY A 404 -0.23 22.97 -1.54
N ASN A 405 -0.68 24.15 -1.15
CA ASN A 405 -0.22 24.81 0.09
C ASN A 405 -0.55 23.98 1.35
N ARG A 406 -1.72 23.33 1.38
CA ARG A 406 -2.09 22.43 2.50
C ARG A 406 -1.21 21.19 2.51
N ASN A 407 -1.00 20.56 1.35
CA ASN A 407 -0.11 19.43 1.15
C ASN A 407 1.30 19.71 1.69
N GLU A 408 1.91 20.83 1.28
CA GLU A 408 3.24 21.23 1.76
C GLU A 408 3.28 21.46 3.27
N LYS A 409 2.30 22.19 3.82
CA LYS A 409 2.22 22.45 5.27
C LYS A 409 2.13 21.15 6.08
N ILE A 410 1.29 20.21 5.65
CA ILE A 410 1.09 18.92 6.31
C ILE A 410 2.41 18.13 6.32
N PHE A 411 3.00 17.89 5.16
CA PHE A 411 4.20 17.05 5.07
C PHE A 411 5.44 17.69 5.69
N LYS A 412 5.55 19.02 5.67
CA LYS A 412 6.58 19.74 6.42
C LYS A 412 6.43 19.54 7.93
N HIS A 413 5.20 19.58 8.46
CA HIS A 413 4.93 19.31 9.87
C HIS A 413 5.32 17.89 10.26
N ILE A 414 4.90 16.89 9.46
CA ILE A 414 5.22 15.47 9.68
C ILE A 414 6.74 15.28 9.67
N ARG A 415 7.43 15.78 8.65
CA ARG A 415 8.88 15.64 8.52
C ARG A 415 9.63 16.24 9.71
N SER A 416 9.31 17.47 10.09
CA SER A 416 9.96 18.15 11.22
C SER A 416 9.75 17.42 12.54
N GLY A 417 8.53 16.87 12.77
CA GLY A 417 8.24 16.09 13.98
C GLY A 417 8.97 14.76 14.02
N LEU A 418 9.08 14.08 12.87
CA LEU A 418 9.79 12.81 12.77
C LEU A 418 11.31 12.96 12.82
N ASP A 419 11.88 14.02 12.25
CA ASP A 419 13.32 14.33 12.40
C ASP A 419 13.69 14.52 13.88
N LYS A 420 12.84 15.23 14.63
CA LYS A 420 13.00 15.37 16.08
C LYS A 420 12.90 14.02 16.79
N ALA A 421 11.88 13.22 16.49
CA ALA A 421 11.70 11.89 17.07
C ALA A 421 12.89 10.95 16.77
N ASN A 422 13.44 11.04 15.55
CA ASN A 422 14.60 10.26 15.12
C ASN A 422 15.83 10.54 15.98
N THR A 423 16.10 11.83 16.25
CA THR A 423 17.22 12.25 17.11
C THR A 423 16.99 11.88 18.58
N GLU A 424 15.77 12.07 19.09
CA GLU A 424 15.43 11.70 20.47
C GLU A 424 15.59 10.19 20.71
N LEU A 425 15.03 9.36 19.81
CA LEU A 425 15.14 7.90 19.88
C LEU A 425 16.57 7.41 19.62
N GLY A 426 17.33 8.08 18.77
CA GLY A 426 18.76 7.81 18.58
C GLY A 426 19.57 8.04 19.85
N THR A 427 19.26 9.08 20.59
CA THR A 427 19.90 9.36 21.91
C THR A 427 19.47 8.37 22.98
N GLU A 428 18.19 7.99 23.04
CA GLU A 428 17.63 7.13 24.09
C GLU A 428 17.96 5.64 23.87
N ARG A 429 17.97 5.18 22.62
CA ARG A 429 18.04 3.75 22.24
C ARG A 429 19.29 3.37 21.43
N GLY A 430 20.13 4.36 21.14
CA GLY A 430 21.28 4.21 20.27
C GLY A 430 20.92 4.44 18.79
N GLU A 431 21.91 4.83 18.02
CA GLU A 431 21.83 5.02 16.59
C GLU A 431 21.69 3.69 15.84
N ALA A 432 21.11 3.73 14.63
CA ALA A 432 21.23 2.59 13.72
C ALA A 432 22.70 2.37 13.35
N PRO A 433 23.19 1.12 13.28
CA PRO A 433 24.59 0.83 12.95
C PRO A 433 25.03 1.43 11.60
N ASP A 434 24.12 1.54 10.63
CA ASP A 434 24.42 2.21 9.35
C ASP A 434 24.43 3.73 9.45
N ALA A 435 23.80 4.32 10.45
CA ALA A 435 23.71 5.75 10.69
C ALA A 435 24.59 6.21 11.89
N THR A 436 25.67 5.49 12.20
CA THR A 436 26.60 5.84 13.28
C THR A 436 27.15 7.26 13.10
N ASP A 437 27.30 8.00 14.19
CA ASP A 437 27.74 9.41 14.25
C ASP A 437 26.78 10.43 13.62
N THR A 438 25.54 10.03 13.30
CA THR A 438 24.52 10.92 12.74
C THR A 438 23.45 11.37 13.75
N GLY A 439 23.40 10.77 14.92
CA GLY A 439 22.35 10.98 15.92
C GLY A 439 21.02 10.29 15.57
N ARG A 440 20.97 9.44 14.55
CA ARG A 440 19.73 8.88 13.99
C ARG A 440 19.43 7.46 14.48
N ARG A 441 18.22 7.24 14.95
CA ARG A 441 17.68 5.91 15.21
C ARG A 441 17.32 5.15 13.94
N PHE A 442 16.84 5.86 12.90
CA PHE A 442 16.33 5.30 11.66
C PHE A 442 17.10 5.86 10.46
N SER A 443 17.42 5.00 9.49
CA SER A 443 17.96 5.44 8.20
C SER A 443 16.90 6.19 7.38
N HIS A 444 15.66 5.66 7.35
CA HIS A 444 14.51 6.22 6.64
C HIS A 444 13.27 6.18 7.54
N MET A 445 12.33 7.11 7.34
CA MET A 445 11.15 7.25 8.19
C MET A 445 9.82 7.34 7.43
N LEU A 446 9.81 7.87 6.22
CA LEU A 446 8.59 8.22 5.50
C LEU A 446 8.47 7.45 4.19
N ALA A 447 7.31 6.77 4.01
CA ALA A 447 6.93 6.07 2.79
C ALA A 447 5.41 6.09 2.66
N ILE A 448 4.86 6.42 1.49
CA ILE A 448 3.42 6.55 1.29
C ILE A 448 2.85 5.30 0.64
N ALA A 449 2.22 4.46 1.46
CA ALA A 449 1.54 3.23 1.04
C ALA A 449 0.16 3.49 0.41
N PRO A 450 -0.44 2.52 -0.34
CA PRO A 450 -1.72 2.75 -1.04
C PRO A 450 -2.95 2.84 -0.11
N ASN A 451 -2.95 2.17 1.04
CA ASN A 451 -3.95 2.27 2.12
C ASN A 451 -5.42 2.01 1.72
N ALA A 452 -5.71 1.14 0.77
CA ALA A 452 -7.08 0.91 0.31
C ALA A 452 -7.98 0.29 1.40
N SER A 453 -7.52 -0.77 2.08
CA SER A 453 -8.27 -1.38 3.19
C SER A 453 -8.25 -0.50 4.44
N SER A 454 -7.12 0.16 4.72
CA SER A 454 -6.97 1.07 5.86
C SER A 454 -7.94 2.23 5.81
N SER A 455 -8.22 2.78 4.63
CA SER A 455 -9.18 3.89 4.48
C SER A 455 -10.60 3.50 4.91
N ILE A 456 -11.01 2.26 4.65
CA ILE A 456 -12.32 1.74 5.04
C ILE A 456 -12.43 1.64 6.57
N ILE A 457 -11.41 1.06 7.22
CA ILE A 457 -11.41 0.87 8.68
C ILE A 457 -11.08 2.15 9.47
N MET A 458 -10.66 3.21 8.79
CA MET A 458 -10.44 4.54 9.39
C MET A 458 -11.61 5.50 9.11
N GLY A 459 -12.85 5.00 9.23
CA GLY A 459 -14.05 5.79 9.06
C GLY A 459 -14.35 6.17 7.61
N ASN A 460 -14.04 5.28 6.65
CA ASN A 460 -14.27 5.48 5.22
C ASN A 460 -13.68 6.79 4.70
N THR A 461 -12.42 7.06 5.06
CA THR A 461 -11.65 8.21 4.57
C THR A 461 -11.10 7.95 3.16
N SER A 462 -10.45 8.94 2.52
CA SER A 462 -9.84 8.70 1.20
C SER A 462 -8.57 7.84 1.32
N PRO A 463 -8.32 6.93 0.35
CA PRO A 463 -7.14 6.07 0.40
C PRO A 463 -5.88 6.90 0.15
N SER A 464 -4.82 6.63 0.92
CA SER A 464 -3.53 7.26 0.74
C SER A 464 -3.62 8.80 0.59
N VAL A 465 -2.88 9.35 -0.34
CA VAL A 465 -2.88 10.76 -0.72
C VAL A 465 -3.65 11.03 -2.02
N GLU A 466 -4.45 10.05 -2.44
CA GLU A 466 -5.18 10.03 -3.70
C GLU A 466 -6.60 10.61 -3.57
N PRO A 467 -7.20 11.05 -4.70
CA PRO A 467 -8.60 11.41 -4.71
C PRO A 467 -9.51 10.17 -4.59
N PHE A 468 -10.72 10.37 -4.07
CA PHE A 468 -11.76 9.34 -4.07
C PHE A 468 -12.07 8.89 -5.50
N ARG A 469 -12.21 7.58 -5.72
CA ARG A 469 -12.61 7.02 -7.02
C ARG A 469 -14.06 7.29 -7.37
N ALA A 470 -14.93 7.37 -6.37
CA ALA A 470 -16.36 7.61 -6.51
C ALA A 470 -16.90 8.21 -5.21
N ASN A 471 -17.93 9.07 -5.28
CA ASN A 471 -18.60 9.60 -4.10
C ASN A 471 -19.67 8.64 -3.55
N ALA A 472 -20.12 7.69 -4.35
CA ALA A 472 -20.97 6.58 -3.90
C ALA A 472 -20.72 5.35 -4.78
N TYR A 473 -20.68 4.16 -4.17
CA TYR A 473 -20.53 2.90 -4.88
C TYR A 473 -21.13 1.75 -4.10
N ARG A 474 -21.51 0.69 -4.81
CA ARG A 474 -21.93 -0.57 -4.18
C ARG A 474 -20.71 -1.44 -3.94
N GLN A 475 -20.64 -2.00 -2.75
CA GLN A 475 -19.64 -2.98 -2.35
C GLN A 475 -20.35 -4.27 -1.95
N ASP A 476 -20.01 -5.35 -2.64
CA ASP A 476 -20.48 -6.68 -2.29
C ASP A 476 -19.50 -7.30 -1.29
N THR A 477 -20.04 -7.76 -0.17
CA THR A 477 -19.32 -8.49 0.89
C THR A 477 -19.95 -9.85 1.08
N LEU A 478 -19.31 -10.74 1.84
CA LEU A 478 -19.88 -12.04 2.20
C LEU A 478 -21.20 -11.91 2.98
N SER A 479 -21.42 -10.79 3.64
CA SER A 479 -22.63 -10.47 4.42
C SER A 479 -23.70 -9.71 3.64
N GLY A 480 -23.46 -9.38 2.35
CA GLY A 480 -24.44 -8.71 1.49
C GLY A 480 -23.86 -7.51 0.71
N SER A 481 -24.73 -6.82 -0.04
CA SER A 481 -24.38 -5.64 -0.81
C SER A 481 -24.64 -4.38 0.01
N HIS A 482 -23.60 -3.58 0.22
CA HIS A 482 -23.66 -2.32 0.96
C HIS A 482 -23.39 -1.14 0.02
N THR A 483 -24.00 0.01 0.30
CA THR A 483 -23.74 1.25 -0.43
C THR A 483 -22.84 2.14 0.44
N ASN A 484 -21.61 2.34 -0.02
CA ASN A 484 -20.71 3.32 0.56
C ASN A 484 -21.03 4.71 0.02
N LYS A 485 -21.14 5.69 0.90
CA LYS A 485 -21.45 7.10 0.59
C LYS A 485 -20.35 7.99 1.16
N ASN A 486 -19.92 8.97 0.38
CA ASN A 486 -18.98 9.98 0.86
C ASN A 486 -19.66 10.85 1.94
N LYS A 487 -19.13 10.82 3.15
CA LYS A 487 -19.71 11.48 4.33
C LYS A 487 -19.76 13.02 4.23
N PHE A 488 -18.77 13.62 3.53
CA PHE A 488 -18.75 15.08 3.34
C PHE A 488 -19.79 15.52 2.30
N LEU A 489 -19.92 14.73 1.22
CA LEU A 489 -20.98 14.94 0.25
C LEU A 489 -22.36 14.71 0.87
N GLN A 490 -22.51 13.70 1.73
CA GLN A 490 -23.77 13.45 2.45
C GLN A 490 -24.20 14.69 3.24
N THR A 491 -23.30 15.27 4.03
CA THR A 491 -23.57 16.51 4.79
C THR A 491 -23.97 17.66 3.88
N LEU A 492 -23.36 17.79 2.70
CA LEU A 492 -23.73 18.81 1.72
C LEU A 492 -25.11 18.55 1.13
N LEU A 493 -25.38 17.30 0.70
CA LEU A 493 -26.68 16.94 0.09
C LEU A 493 -27.84 17.09 1.07
N GLU A 494 -27.68 16.75 2.35
CA GLU A 494 -28.68 16.96 3.39
C GLU A 494 -29.07 18.44 3.50
N LYS A 495 -28.09 19.35 3.56
CA LYS A 495 -28.34 20.80 3.55
C LYS A 495 -29.02 21.29 2.27
N LYS A 496 -28.65 20.73 1.12
CA LYS A 496 -29.27 21.09 -0.18
C LYS A 496 -30.67 20.52 -0.31
N ALA A 497 -30.93 19.32 0.21
CA ALA A 497 -32.23 18.68 0.18
C ALA A 497 -33.29 19.50 0.93
N GLU A 498 -32.97 20.01 2.12
CA GLU A 498 -33.85 20.91 2.86
C GLU A 498 -34.24 22.15 2.04
N LYS A 499 -33.24 22.78 1.39
CA LYS A 499 -33.45 24.01 0.60
C LYS A 499 -34.21 23.77 -0.69
N ASN A 500 -33.90 22.67 -1.41
CA ASN A 500 -34.39 22.40 -2.77
C ASN A 500 -35.49 21.33 -2.82
N LYS A 501 -35.92 20.78 -1.67
CA LYS A 501 -36.91 19.69 -1.54
C LYS A 501 -36.52 18.45 -2.37
N LEU A 502 -35.25 18.03 -2.25
CA LEU A 502 -34.73 16.88 -2.97
C LEU A 502 -35.03 15.57 -2.21
N ASN A 503 -35.20 14.48 -2.94
CA ASN A 503 -35.23 13.13 -2.40
C ASN A 503 -33.80 12.56 -2.37
N LEU A 504 -33.22 12.44 -1.18
CA LEU A 504 -31.84 11.99 -1.00
C LEU A 504 -31.56 10.59 -1.59
N ASP A 505 -32.53 9.66 -1.54
CA ASP A 505 -32.35 8.31 -2.09
C ASP A 505 -32.29 8.33 -3.63
N GLU A 506 -33.07 9.20 -4.26
CA GLU A 506 -33.00 9.41 -5.70
C GLU A 506 -31.67 10.05 -6.12
N GLU A 507 -31.20 11.03 -5.33
CA GLU A 507 -29.90 11.69 -5.59
C GLU A 507 -28.75 10.70 -5.46
N TRP A 508 -28.70 9.88 -4.41
CA TRP A 508 -27.66 8.83 -4.26
C TRP A 508 -27.74 7.78 -5.37
N SER A 509 -28.95 7.40 -5.79
CA SER A 509 -29.15 6.48 -6.90
C SER A 509 -28.64 7.07 -8.22
N SER A 510 -28.87 8.37 -8.44
CA SER A 510 -28.37 9.13 -9.59
C SER A 510 -26.83 9.20 -9.59
N ILE A 511 -26.20 9.50 -8.44
CA ILE A 511 -24.75 9.53 -8.29
C ILE A 511 -24.13 8.17 -8.60
N ILE A 512 -24.69 7.07 -8.07
CA ILE A 512 -24.23 5.70 -8.37
C ILE A 512 -24.37 5.36 -9.84
N ALA A 513 -25.48 5.76 -10.47
CA ALA A 513 -25.70 5.54 -11.90
C ALA A 513 -24.72 6.30 -12.80
N ASN A 514 -24.13 7.40 -12.31
CA ASN A 514 -23.09 8.19 -12.95
C ASN A 514 -21.68 7.89 -12.39
N ASP A 515 -21.39 6.64 -12.03
CA ASP A 515 -20.08 6.17 -11.55
C ASP A 515 -19.53 6.95 -10.33
N GLY A 516 -20.43 7.46 -9.50
CA GLY A 516 -20.08 8.24 -8.30
C GLY A 516 -19.79 9.72 -8.58
N SER A 517 -20.02 10.20 -9.81
CA SER A 517 -19.86 11.61 -10.20
C SER A 517 -21.01 12.47 -9.67
N VAL A 518 -20.71 13.72 -9.35
CA VAL A 518 -21.67 14.77 -8.99
C VAL A 518 -21.81 15.84 -10.07
N GLN A 519 -21.09 15.72 -11.19
CA GLN A 519 -21.01 16.77 -12.20
C GLN A 519 -22.35 17.06 -12.89
N HIS A 520 -23.26 16.08 -12.95
CA HIS A 520 -24.60 16.20 -13.54
C HIS A 520 -25.61 16.92 -12.60
N LEU A 521 -25.29 17.11 -11.32
CA LEU A 521 -26.20 17.71 -10.34
C LEU A 521 -26.24 19.23 -10.50
N LYS A 522 -27.37 19.74 -11.04
CA LYS A 522 -27.52 21.16 -11.41
C LYS A 522 -27.64 22.12 -10.22
N TYR A 523 -28.01 21.64 -9.04
CA TYR A 523 -28.15 22.43 -7.82
C TYR A 523 -26.84 22.61 -7.04
N LEU A 524 -25.77 21.94 -7.43
CA LEU A 524 -24.44 22.18 -6.91
C LEU A 524 -23.75 23.32 -7.68
N THR A 525 -23.02 24.15 -6.96
CA THR A 525 -22.15 25.17 -7.56
C THR A 525 -20.92 24.52 -8.19
N GLU A 526 -20.25 25.21 -9.11
CA GLU A 526 -19.03 24.68 -9.75
C GLU A 526 -17.94 24.37 -8.73
N ILE A 527 -17.77 25.20 -7.70
CA ILE A 527 -16.80 24.94 -6.61
C ILE A 527 -17.18 23.66 -5.84
N GLU A 528 -18.46 23.46 -5.52
CA GLU A 528 -18.91 22.23 -4.85
C GLU A 528 -18.68 21.00 -5.74
N LYS A 529 -18.89 21.09 -7.05
CA LYS A 529 -18.59 20.03 -8.01
C LYS A 529 -17.09 19.74 -8.06
N ASP A 530 -16.24 20.77 -8.08
CA ASP A 530 -14.78 20.62 -8.10
C ASP A 530 -14.25 19.97 -6.82
N VAL A 531 -14.83 20.26 -5.66
CA VAL A 531 -14.48 19.61 -4.37
C VAL A 531 -14.76 18.11 -4.39
N PHE A 532 -15.83 17.69 -5.07
CA PHE A 532 -16.26 16.29 -5.13
C PHE A 532 -15.97 15.60 -6.46
N LYS A 533 -15.05 16.14 -7.28
CA LYS A 533 -14.52 15.41 -8.46
C LYS A 533 -13.96 14.06 -8.04
N THR A 534 -14.24 13.05 -8.85
CA THR A 534 -13.66 11.73 -8.71
C THR A 534 -12.27 11.65 -9.36
N SER A 535 -11.49 10.63 -9.00
CA SER A 535 -10.13 10.47 -9.55
C SER A 535 -10.09 10.40 -11.09
N MET A 536 -11.14 9.84 -11.73
CA MET A 536 -11.23 9.74 -13.19
C MET A 536 -11.61 11.06 -13.89
N GLU A 537 -12.16 12.01 -13.13
CA GLU A 537 -12.54 13.33 -13.62
C GLU A 537 -11.44 14.36 -13.48
N MET A 538 -10.40 14.06 -12.69
CA MET A 538 -9.29 14.97 -12.42
C MET A 538 -8.23 14.93 -13.51
N ASN A 539 -7.61 16.08 -13.77
CA ASN A 539 -6.37 16.12 -14.53
C ASN A 539 -5.23 15.50 -13.72
N GLN A 540 -4.68 14.40 -14.23
CA GLN A 540 -3.67 13.60 -13.54
C GLN A 540 -2.35 14.36 -13.28
N GLN A 541 -2.11 15.45 -13.98
CA GLN A 541 -0.98 16.35 -13.67
C GLN A 541 -1.06 16.92 -12.26
N TRP A 542 -2.27 17.14 -11.70
CA TRP A 542 -2.41 17.59 -10.31
C TRP A 542 -1.98 16.53 -9.30
N ILE A 543 -2.23 15.25 -9.60
CA ILE A 543 -1.73 14.15 -8.74
C ILE A 543 -0.20 14.19 -8.71
N ILE A 544 0.44 14.33 -9.88
CA ILE A 544 1.91 14.45 -9.98
C ILE A 544 2.43 15.70 -9.28
N ASN A 545 1.80 16.86 -9.48
CA ASN A 545 2.21 18.11 -8.84
C ASN A 545 2.19 17.98 -7.31
N HIS A 546 1.08 17.50 -6.74
CA HIS A 546 1.00 17.31 -5.28
C HIS A 546 1.99 16.24 -4.78
N ALA A 547 2.20 15.17 -5.54
CA ALA A 547 3.18 14.15 -5.19
C ALA A 547 4.61 14.72 -5.19
N SER A 548 4.95 15.53 -6.18
CA SER A 548 6.24 16.20 -6.29
C SER A 548 6.48 17.23 -5.17
N GLU A 549 5.46 18.05 -4.85
CA GLU A 549 5.53 19.03 -3.76
C GLU A 549 5.86 18.38 -2.41
N ARG A 550 5.30 17.20 -2.13
CA ARG A 550 5.56 16.49 -0.86
C ARG A 550 6.78 15.57 -0.91
N GLN A 551 7.29 15.14 -2.11
CA GLN A 551 8.43 14.22 -2.23
C GLN A 551 9.67 14.73 -1.50
N LYS A 552 9.93 16.02 -1.48
CA LYS A 552 11.04 16.64 -0.74
C LYS A 552 11.03 16.40 0.79
N TYR A 553 9.88 15.97 1.33
CA TYR A 553 9.73 15.62 2.75
C TYR A 553 9.75 14.10 3.00
N ILE A 554 9.70 13.29 1.94
CA ILE A 554 9.60 11.83 2.00
C ILE A 554 10.94 11.24 1.58
N ASP A 555 11.61 10.57 2.50
CA ASP A 555 12.93 9.97 2.24
C ASP A 555 12.87 8.69 1.40
N GLN A 556 11.79 7.92 1.48
CA GLN A 556 11.54 6.82 0.55
C GLN A 556 10.69 7.28 -0.65
N ALA A 557 9.69 6.50 -1.06
CA ALA A 557 8.86 6.80 -2.23
C ALA A 557 7.36 6.83 -1.90
N GLN A 558 6.54 6.94 -2.94
CA GLN A 558 5.09 7.05 -2.83
C GLN A 558 4.42 6.08 -3.82
N SER A 559 3.46 5.29 -3.36
CA SER A 559 2.61 4.46 -4.22
C SER A 559 1.59 5.32 -4.95
N ILE A 560 1.99 5.90 -6.08
CA ILE A 560 1.15 6.85 -6.83
C ILE A 560 0.39 6.11 -7.91
N ASN A 561 -0.94 6.02 -7.76
CA ASN A 561 -1.83 5.58 -8.82
C ASN A 561 -2.17 6.74 -9.77
N LEU A 562 -2.23 6.44 -11.05
CA LEU A 562 -2.75 7.35 -12.08
C LEU A 562 -4.05 6.78 -12.63
N PHE A 563 -5.00 7.65 -12.94
CA PHE A 563 -6.36 7.26 -13.34
C PHE A 563 -6.66 7.82 -14.72
N PHE A 564 -6.74 6.97 -15.73
CA PHE A 564 -7.00 7.38 -17.10
C PHE A 564 -8.27 6.74 -17.62
N ARG A 565 -9.03 7.51 -18.40
CA ARG A 565 -10.14 6.95 -19.18
C ARG A 565 -9.58 6.06 -20.30
N PRO A 566 -10.31 5.03 -20.74
CA PRO A 566 -9.84 4.12 -21.80
C PRO A 566 -9.53 4.82 -23.13
N ASP A 567 -10.13 5.97 -23.37
CA ASP A 567 -9.98 6.82 -24.55
C ASP A 567 -8.94 7.94 -24.39
N ALA A 568 -8.14 7.89 -23.32
CA ALA A 568 -7.13 8.92 -23.06
C ALA A 568 -6.06 8.96 -24.17
N ASP A 569 -5.74 10.16 -24.64
CA ASP A 569 -4.71 10.36 -25.66
C ASP A 569 -3.34 9.92 -25.13
N ILE A 570 -2.60 9.17 -25.95
CA ILE A 570 -1.24 8.71 -25.64
C ILE A 570 -0.28 9.88 -25.35
N LYS A 571 -0.50 11.05 -25.97
CA LYS A 571 0.27 12.26 -25.67
C LYS A 571 0.05 12.78 -24.26
N TYR A 572 -1.20 12.69 -23.79
CA TYR A 572 -1.53 13.05 -22.41
C TYR A 572 -0.92 12.06 -21.40
N LEU A 573 -1.01 10.75 -21.69
CA LEU A 573 -0.32 9.74 -20.90
C LEU A 573 1.18 10.05 -20.81
N HIS A 574 1.81 10.26 -21.97
CA HIS A 574 3.22 10.60 -22.05
C HIS A 574 3.53 11.84 -21.19
N ALA A 575 2.78 12.92 -21.34
CA ALA A 575 3.01 14.17 -20.61
C ALA A 575 2.96 13.98 -19.09
N VAL A 576 1.98 13.22 -18.58
CA VAL A 576 1.85 12.95 -17.13
C VAL A 576 3.02 12.10 -16.61
N HIS A 577 3.38 11.03 -17.31
CA HIS A 577 4.49 10.15 -16.92
C HIS A 577 5.86 10.85 -17.02
N PHE A 578 6.06 11.64 -18.07
CA PHE A 578 7.26 12.45 -18.25
C PHE A 578 7.38 13.52 -17.15
N LEU A 579 6.27 14.17 -16.79
CA LEU A 579 6.23 15.16 -15.70
C LEU A 579 6.67 14.52 -14.38
N ALA A 580 6.25 13.29 -14.09
CA ALA A 580 6.65 12.59 -12.88
C ALA A 580 8.18 12.46 -12.74
N TRP A 581 8.86 12.01 -13.80
CA TRP A 581 10.32 11.99 -13.83
C TRP A 581 10.93 13.39 -13.71
N LYS A 582 10.41 14.36 -14.48
CA LYS A 582 10.97 15.71 -14.57
C LYS A 582 10.89 16.47 -13.25
N THR A 583 9.89 16.16 -12.43
CA THR A 583 9.67 16.78 -11.11
C THR A 583 10.29 16.02 -9.94
N GLY A 584 11.10 15.00 -10.21
CA GLY A 584 11.88 14.29 -9.20
C GLY A 584 11.10 13.24 -8.41
N LEU A 585 10.00 12.71 -8.95
CA LEU A 585 9.36 11.55 -8.33
C LEU A 585 10.24 10.31 -8.50
N LYS A 586 10.20 9.42 -7.50
CA LYS A 586 11.01 8.20 -7.47
C LYS A 586 10.28 7.02 -8.12
N THR A 587 8.94 6.95 -7.96
CA THR A 587 8.14 5.82 -8.43
C THR A 587 6.77 6.24 -8.94
N LEU A 588 6.20 5.42 -9.85
CA LEU A 588 4.79 5.41 -10.20
C LEU A 588 4.26 3.98 -10.06
N TYR A 589 3.12 3.83 -9.40
CA TYR A 589 2.47 2.55 -9.12
C TYR A 589 1.53 2.15 -10.29
N TYR A 590 0.29 1.81 -10.04
CA TYR A 590 -0.64 1.42 -11.11
C TYR A 590 -1.06 2.57 -12.04
N CYS A 591 -1.26 2.21 -13.29
CA CYS A 591 -2.05 2.99 -14.24
C CYS A 591 -3.48 2.41 -14.26
N ARG A 592 -4.40 3.01 -13.52
CA ARG A 592 -5.78 2.54 -13.41
C ARG A 592 -6.59 3.04 -14.60
N SER A 593 -7.06 2.13 -15.44
CA SER A 593 -7.98 2.44 -16.52
C SER A 593 -9.28 1.66 -16.34
N GLU A 594 -10.40 2.24 -16.78
CA GLU A 594 -11.66 1.49 -16.87
C GLU A 594 -11.57 0.55 -18.06
N LYS A 595 -11.91 -0.74 -17.88
CA LYS A 595 -11.96 -1.70 -18.99
C LYS A 595 -13.01 -1.22 -20.01
N ILE A 596 -12.67 -1.25 -21.30
CA ILE A 596 -13.55 -0.89 -22.44
C ILE A 596 -14.90 -1.64 -22.39
N GLY A 597 -14.98 -2.81 -21.74
CA GLY A 597 -16.20 -3.57 -21.53
C GLY A 597 -17.25 -2.95 -20.59
N LYS A 598 -16.97 -1.81 -19.91
CA LYS A 598 -18.00 -1.06 -19.16
C LYS A 598 -18.80 -0.09 -20.02
N ALA A 599 -18.38 0.20 -21.26
CA ALA A 599 -19.11 1.07 -22.19
C ALA A 599 -20.45 0.49 -22.65
N ASP A 600 -20.69 -0.81 -22.45
CA ASP A 600 -21.93 -1.50 -22.85
C ASP A 600 -22.91 -1.73 -21.67
N LYS A 601 -23.14 -0.69 -20.86
CA LYS A 601 -24.19 -0.76 -19.80
C LYS A 601 -25.61 -0.95 -20.37
N ILE A 602 -25.82 -0.64 -21.64
CA ILE A 602 -27.14 -0.78 -22.31
C ILE A 602 -27.40 -2.25 -22.67
N SER A 603 -26.42 -3.02 -23.11
CA SER A 603 -26.61 -4.43 -23.44
C SER A 603 -26.69 -5.33 -22.18
N LYS A 604 -26.11 -4.93 -21.05
CA LYS A 604 -26.19 -5.68 -19.79
C LYS A 604 -27.55 -5.61 -19.10
N LYS A 605 -28.36 -4.58 -19.36
CA LYS A 605 -29.74 -4.53 -18.84
C LYS A 605 -30.64 -5.58 -19.52
N ILE A 606 -30.38 -5.87 -20.79
CA ILE A 606 -31.09 -6.90 -21.57
C ILE A 606 -30.57 -8.31 -21.23
N GLN A 607 -29.27 -8.47 -20.96
CA GLN A 607 -28.70 -9.77 -20.56
C GLN A 607 -29.01 -10.19 -19.12
N ARG A 608 -29.25 -9.27 -18.18
CA ARG A 608 -29.63 -9.62 -16.79
C ARG A 608 -31.02 -10.25 -16.66
N GLU A 609 -31.91 -10.04 -17.61
CA GLU A 609 -33.20 -10.74 -17.65
C GLU A 609 -33.11 -12.16 -18.20
N ILE A 610 -32.02 -12.50 -18.91
CA ILE A 610 -31.79 -13.80 -19.54
C ILE A 610 -30.90 -14.72 -18.67
N ILE A 611 -30.06 -14.18 -17.77
CA ILE A 611 -29.07 -14.94 -16.98
C ILE A 611 -29.50 -15.08 -15.52
N LYS A 612 -30.78 -15.32 -15.24
CA LYS A 612 -31.22 -15.73 -13.90
C LYS A 612 -30.97 -17.20 -13.57
N GLU A 613 -30.35 -17.96 -14.46
CA GLU A 613 -30.17 -19.41 -14.32
C GLU A 613 -28.76 -19.97 -14.58
N LEU A 614 -27.69 -19.17 -14.57
CA LEU A 614 -26.33 -19.70 -14.73
C LEU A 614 -25.36 -19.15 -13.67
N ASP A 615 -24.81 -20.09 -12.99
CA ASP A 615 -23.79 -20.13 -11.93
C ASP A 615 -22.84 -18.92 -11.80
N ILE A 616 -22.81 -18.31 -10.59
CA ILE A 616 -22.11 -17.06 -10.22
C ILE A 616 -20.66 -17.32 -9.75
N SER A 617 -20.07 -18.46 -10.01
CA SER A 617 -18.73 -18.79 -9.49
C SER A 617 -17.54 -18.33 -10.34
N ALA A 618 -17.75 -17.60 -11.45
CA ALA A 618 -16.68 -17.30 -12.42
C ALA A 618 -16.44 -15.82 -12.73
N ILE A 619 -17.03 -14.86 -12.02
CA ILE A 619 -16.80 -13.42 -12.27
C ILE A 619 -16.50 -12.70 -10.94
N ALA A 620 -15.41 -13.03 -10.33
CA ALA A 620 -14.67 -12.12 -9.47
C ALA A 620 -13.29 -12.03 -10.09
N ASP A 621 -12.88 -10.82 -10.47
CA ASP A 621 -11.48 -10.46 -10.30
C ASP A 621 -11.13 -9.22 -11.13
N GLY A 622 -11.28 -8.07 -10.51
CA GLY A 622 -10.31 -7.02 -10.71
C GLY A 622 -9.17 -7.33 -9.77
N ASP A 623 -7.99 -7.61 -10.30
CA ASP A 623 -6.77 -7.85 -9.53
C ASP A 623 -6.44 -6.64 -8.66
N VAL A 624 -6.97 -6.64 -7.45
CA VAL A 624 -6.53 -5.75 -6.38
C VAL A 624 -5.48 -6.52 -5.60
N CYS A 625 -4.27 -5.99 -5.51
CA CYS A 625 -3.22 -6.61 -4.72
C CYS A 625 -3.58 -6.55 -3.23
N LEU A 626 -4.28 -7.58 -2.74
CA LEU A 626 -4.68 -7.70 -1.33
C LEU A 626 -3.50 -7.73 -0.34
N ALA A 627 -2.27 -7.98 -0.81
CA ALA A 627 -1.08 -7.96 0.04
C ALA A 627 -0.65 -6.52 0.42
N CYS A 628 -1.00 -5.54 -0.41
CA CYS A 628 -0.57 -4.15 -0.29
C CYS A 628 -1.70 -3.19 0.12
N GLU A 629 -2.90 -3.69 0.32
CA GLU A 629 -4.06 -2.92 0.75
C GLU A 629 -4.12 -2.69 2.28
N GLY A 630 -3.00 -2.75 2.96
CA GLY A 630 -2.90 -2.46 4.39
C GLY A 630 -2.42 -1.07 4.69
#